data_6afae3c380d6b571f862835a62dee201
#
_entry.id   6afae3c380d6b571f862835a62dee201
#
_cell.length_a   1.000
_cell.length_b   1.000
_cell.length_c   1.000
_cell.angle_alpha   90.00
_cell.angle_beta   90.00
_cell.angle_gamma   90.00
#
_symmetry.space_group_name_H-M   'P 1'
#
loop_
_entity.id
_entity.type
_entity.pdbx_description
1 polymer ?
#
loop_
_entity_poly.entity_id
_entity_poly.type
_entity_poly.pdbx_seq_one_letter_code
_entity_poly.pdbx_strand_id
1 'polypeptide(L)'
;MTQVTNPTQPASSLPGGGGGSNIIGIQTANRLNGSSGDDIILTFGAPDVIAGGAGNDVILSGGGNDSVGGGDGNDIIASGSGNDVVAGGSGDDRIFAGKGDDLVDGGDGNDLVSGDRGNDTVLGGSGSDTVYGGQGNDIVGGGDGNDTVYGGKENDTVNGGGGNDFISGDRGADVLTGGAGSDTFFFFSSGGDYGVDTITDFAPGEDKIRLKQGGVFSGLGSSFEASEFVVVSGFNAATPGTATSNKLVYDPTSGTLFFNGTSGVLTVAQLQPGLTITSNNFELF
;
A
#
# COMPACT_ATOMS: atom_id res chain seq x y z
N MET A 1 22.22 25.75 -14.59
CA MET A 1 22.65 25.69 -16.02
C MET A 1 22.01 24.49 -16.65
N THR A 2 21.31 24.63 -17.78
CA THR A 2 20.72 23.52 -18.48
C THR A 2 21.80 22.76 -19.24
N GLN A 3 22.09 21.51 -18.89
CA GLN A 3 23.03 20.69 -19.68
C GLN A 3 22.24 19.69 -20.52
N VAL A 4 22.48 19.69 -21.81
CA VAL A 4 22.00 18.69 -22.76
C VAL A 4 23.21 17.78 -23.06
N THR A 5 23.11 16.49 -22.66
CA THR A 5 24.19 15.54 -22.95
C THR A 5 24.14 15.08 -24.41
N ASN A 6 25.28 15.06 -25.06
CA ASN A 6 25.43 14.68 -26.48
C ASN A 6 25.35 13.16 -26.64
N PRO A 7 24.59 12.63 -27.65
CA PRO A 7 24.29 11.19 -27.82
C PRO A 7 25.49 10.27 -28.10
N THR A 8 26.72 10.78 -28.17
CA THR A 8 27.92 9.97 -28.46
C THR A 8 28.88 9.85 -27.28
N GLN A 9 28.54 10.36 -26.11
CA GLN A 9 29.45 10.32 -24.95
C GLN A 9 28.89 9.37 -23.89
N PRO A 10 29.66 8.39 -23.36
CA PRO A 10 29.23 7.62 -22.21
C PRO A 10 29.02 8.59 -21.04
N ALA A 11 27.95 8.32 -20.28
CA ALA A 11 27.47 9.11 -19.14
C ALA A 11 28.61 9.83 -18.39
N SER A 12 28.59 11.13 -18.41
CA SER A 12 29.50 11.93 -17.62
C SER A 12 28.93 12.14 -16.23
N SER A 13 29.61 11.61 -15.22
CA SER A 13 29.45 12.10 -13.85
C SER A 13 29.85 13.56 -13.84
N LEU A 14 28.90 14.45 -13.62
CA LEU A 14 29.20 15.86 -13.37
C LEU A 14 29.79 15.99 -11.95
N PRO A 15 30.92 16.71 -11.79
CA PRO A 15 31.42 17.01 -10.45
C PRO A 15 30.43 17.94 -9.75
N GLY A 16 29.95 17.56 -8.58
CA GLY A 16 29.05 18.33 -7.76
C GLY A 16 29.58 19.75 -7.47
N GLY A 17 28.89 20.72 -8.01
CA GLY A 17 28.96 22.10 -7.57
C GLY A 17 27.66 22.35 -6.77
N GLY A 18 27.78 22.78 -5.52
CA GLY A 18 26.63 22.97 -4.63
C GLY A 18 25.64 24.01 -5.16
N GLY A 19 24.63 23.52 -5.85
CA GLY A 19 23.48 24.26 -6.37
C GLY A 19 22.71 23.41 -7.37
N GLY A 20 21.37 23.39 -7.27
CA GLY A 20 20.48 22.60 -8.09
C GLY A 20 20.72 22.77 -9.60
N SER A 21 20.54 21.67 -10.34
CA SER A 21 20.81 21.58 -11.78
C SER A 21 19.60 21.00 -12.51
N ASN A 22 19.40 21.38 -13.76
CA ASN A 22 18.47 20.72 -14.66
C ASN A 22 19.27 19.77 -15.56
N ILE A 23 19.01 18.48 -15.45
CA ILE A 23 19.68 17.42 -16.18
C ILE A 23 18.68 16.79 -17.14
N ILE A 24 18.96 16.79 -18.43
CA ILE A 24 18.09 16.18 -19.43
C ILE A 24 18.87 15.05 -20.11
N GLY A 25 18.36 13.84 -19.98
CA GLY A 25 18.86 12.68 -20.69
C GLY A 25 18.40 12.67 -22.15
N ILE A 26 18.70 11.58 -22.83
CA ILE A 26 18.36 11.32 -24.22
C ILE A 26 17.59 10.01 -24.34
N GLN A 27 17.08 9.69 -25.53
CA GLN A 27 16.28 8.47 -25.77
C GLN A 27 17.10 7.15 -25.81
N THR A 28 18.31 7.15 -25.31
CA THR A 28 19.16 5.96 -25.13
C THR A 28 19.53 5.85 -23.68
N ALA A 29 19.91 4.67 -23.23
CA ALA A 29 20.32 4.43 -21.85
C ALA A 29 21.28 5.50 -21.31
N ASN A 30 20.93 6.08 -20.18
CA ASN A 30 21.69 7.14 -19.52
C ASN A 30 22.21 6.65 -18.15
N ARG A 31 23.26 7.30 -17.69
CA ARG A 31 23.67 7.27 -16.29
C ARG A 31 23.82 8.71 -15.82
N LEU A 32 22.90 9.17 -14.97
CA LEU A 32 22.82 10.56 -14.56
C LEU A 32 22.95 10.64 -13.04
N ASN A 33 23.72 11.61 -12.59
CA ASN A 33 23.82 11.93 -11.18
C ASN A 33 23.52 13.43 -11.02
N GLY A 34 22.66 13.74 -10.07
CA GLY A 34 22.42 15.08 -9.58
C GLY A 34 23.59 15.60 -8.74
N SER A 35 23.32 16.59 -7.94
CA SER A 35 24.31 17.32 -7.15
C SER A 35 23.99 17.23 -5.64
N SER A 36 24.35 18.25 -4.88
CA SER A 36 23.97 18.40 -3.47
C SER A 36 22.91 19.49 -3.25
N GLY A 37 22.18 19.86 -4.24
CA GLY A 37 21.08 20.83 -4.15
C GLY A 37 19.97 20.41 -5.09
N ASP A 38 18.79 20.99 -4.93
CA ASP A 38 17.55 20.61 -5.60
C ASP A 38 17.71 20.52 -7.11
N ASP A 39 17.60 19.32 -7.66
CA ASP A 39 17.80 19.03 -9.07
C ASP A 39 16.48 18.69 -9.79
N ILE A 40 16.45 18.90 -11.11
CA ILE A 40 15.40 18.37 -11.98
C ILE A 40 16.06 17.44 -13.00
N ILE A 41 15.75 16.15 -12.93
CA ILE A 41 16.33 15.13 -13.79
C ILE A 41 15.20 14.53 -14.65
N LEU A 42 15.38 14.61 -15.96
CA LEU A 42 14.42 14.11 -16.94
C LEU A 42 15.11 13.16 -17.90
N THR A 43 14.61 11.93 -18.00
CA THR A 43 14.95 11.01 -19.09
C THR A 43 13.72 10.64 -19.89
N PHE A 44 13.80 9.76 -20.87
CA PHE A 44 12.66 9.54 -21.77
C PHE A 44 12.34 8.07 -21.99
N GLY A 45 13.24 7.35 -22.55
CA GLY A 45 13.04 5.95 -22.89
C GLY A 45 14.36 5.22 -22.99
N ALA A 46 14.35 3.93 -22.86
CA ALA A 46 15.48 3.06 -22.62
C ALA A 46 15.89 3.03 -21.14
N PRO A 47 16.45 1.90 -20.72
CA PRO A 47 16.85 1.72 -19.30
C PRO A 47 17.89 2.74 -18.85
N ASP A 48 17.57 3.46 -17.79
CA ASP A 48 18.40 4.52 -17.22
C ASP A 48 18.87 4.18 -15.80
N VAL A 49 19.95 4.78 -15.37
CA VAL A 49 20.44 4.75 -13.99
C VAL A 49 20.57 6.19 -13.51
N ILE A 50 19.76 6.53 -12.51
CA ILE A 50 19.62 7.92 -12.04
C ILE A 50 19.84 7.97 -10.54
N ALA A 51 20.60 8.97 -10.09
CA ALA A 51 20.72 9.33 -8.69
C ALA A 51 20.49 10.84 -8.55
N GLY A 52 19.52 11.25 -7.71
CA GLY A 52 19.24 12.66 -7.41
C GLY A 52 20.40 13.28 -6.66
N GLY A 53 20.74 12.72 -5.53
CA GLY A 53 21.90 13.17 -4.75
C GLY A 53 21.51 13.64 -3.36
N ALA A 54 21.72 14.90 -3.06
CA ALA A 54 21.16 15.52 -1.87
C ALA A 54 20.41 16.78 -2.29
N GLY A 55 19.39 17.15 -1.55
CA GLY A 55 18.45 18.22 -1.90
C GLY A 55 17.08 17.64 -2.25
N ASN A 56 16.12 18.51 -2.48
CA ASN A 56 14.77 18.04 -2.85
C ASN A 56 14.68 17.95 -4.37
N ASP A 57 14.78 16.74 -4.89
CA ASP A 57 14.93 16.48 -6.30
C ASP A 57 13.59 16.16 -6.99
N VAL A 58 13.51 16.42 -8.28
CA VAL A 58 12.41 15.99 -9.14
C VAL A 58 12.96 15.10 -10.25
N ILE A 59 12.59 13.82 -10.22
CA ILE A 59 13.12 12.82 -11.15
C ILE A 59 11.98 12.22 -11.97
N LEU A 60 12.07 12.32 -13.29
CA LEU A 60 11.16 11.69 -14.25
C LEU A 60 11.96 10.80 -15.20
N SER A 61 11.92 9.48 -15.01
CA SER A 61 12.77 8.57 -15.80
C SER A 61 12.12 8.12 -17.12
N GLY A 62 10.79 8.08 -17.18
CA GLY A 62 10.08 7.97 -18.45
C GLY A 62 9.71 6.55 -18.85
N GLY A 63 10.52 5.87 -19.62
CA GLY A 63 10.22 4.50 -20.03
C GLY A 63 11.46 3.68 -20.24
N GLY A 64 11.35 2.38 -20.00
CA GLY A 64 12.48 1.47 -19.91
C GLY A 64 12.50 0.86 -18.52
N ASN A 65 13.40 -0.04 -18.27
CA ASN A 65 13.58 -0.60 -16.92
C ASN A 65 14.66 0.24 -16.22
N ASP A 66 14.22 1.17 -15.41
CA ASP A 66 15.06 2.20 -14.82
C ASP A 66 15.53 1.81 -13.41
N SER A 67 16.65 2.35 -12.99
CA SER A 67 17.13 2.29 -11.61
C SER A 67 17.27 3.71 -11.10
N VAL A 68 16.41 4.11 -10.16
CA VAL A 68 16.28 5.49 -9.69
C VAL A 68 16.51 5.56 -8.20
N GLY A 69 17.36 6.47 -7.75
CA GLY A 69 17.52 6.85 -6.35
C GLY A 69 17.30 8.34 -6.19
N GLY A 70 16.43 8.76 -5.25
CA GLY A 70 16.28 10.15 -4.84
C GLY A 70 17.52 10.62 -4.10
N GLY A 71 17.72 10.12 -2.90
CA GLY A 71 18.92 10.40 -2.11
C GLY A 71 18.61 11.00 -0.75
N ASP A 72 19.24 12.12 -0.41
CA ASP A 72 18.93 12.86 0.80
C ASP A 72 18.00 14.02 0.48
N GLY A 73 16.87 14.13 1.14
CA GLY A 73 15.92 15.24 0.97
C GLY A 73 14.55 14.77 0.56
N ASN A 74 13.61 15.69 0.40
CA ASN A 74 12.23 15.34 0.08
C ASN A 74 12.04 15.30 -1.44
N ASP A 75 12.08 14.11 -2.01
CA ASP A 75 12.14 13.91 -3.44
C ASP A 75 10.76 13.66 -4.09
N ILE A 76 10.64 13.95 -5.36
CA ILE A 76 9.50 13.56 -6.20
C ILE A 76 10.02 12.71 -7.34
N ILE A 77 9.62 11.44 -7.35
CA ILE A 77 10.08 10.47 -8.33
C ILE A 77 8.89 9.91 -9.10
N ALA A 78 8.95 9.93 -10.44
CA ALA A 78 8.05 9.20 -11.31
C ALA A 78 8.88 8.38 -12.31
N SER A 79 8.90 7.06 -12.14
CA SER A 79 9.69 6.18 -13.00
C SER A 79 9.01 5.85 -14.32
N GLY A 80 7.69 5.68 -14.33
CA GLY A 80 6.92 5.77 -15.55
C GLY A 80 6.48 4.46 -16.19
N SER A 81 7.24 3.86 -17.07
CA SER A 81 6.86 2.57 -17.67
C SER A 81 8.05 1.66 -17.91
N GLY A 82 7.90 0.43 -17.55
CA GLY A 82 8.93 -0.61 -17.53
C GLY A 82 8.98 -1.20 -16.13
N ASN A 83 9.80 -2.19 -15.92
CA ASN A 83 9.99 -2.77 -14.59
C ASN A 83 11.14 -2.04 -13.92
N ASP A 84 10.79 -1.14 -13.01
CA ASP A 84 11.69 -0.16 -12.43
C ASP A 84 12.16 -0.59 -11.03
N VAL A 85 13.31 -0.09 -10.62
CA VAL A 85 13.81 -0.19 -9.25
C VAL A 85 14.00 1.22 -8.72
N VAL A 86 13.20 1.58 -7.71
CA VAL A 86 13.13 2.95 -7.20
C VAL A 86 13.39 2.96 -5.70
N ALA A 87 14.24 3.87 -5.25
CA ALA A 87 14.47 4.18 -3.85
C ALA A 87 14.33 5.69 -3.63
N GLY A 88 13.49 6.10 -2.67
CA GLY A 88 13.39 7.49 -2.23
C GLY A 88 14.66 7.91 -1.55
N GLY A 89 14.94 7.33 -0.42
CA GLY A 89 16.17 7.57 0.32
C GLY A 89 15.91 8.06 1.73
N SER A 90 16.35 9.26 2.06
CA SER A 90 16.04 9.88 3.36
C SER A 90 15.31 11.20 3.18
N GLY A 91 14.24 11.40 3.89
CA GLY A 91 13.34 12.55 3.81
C GLY A 91 11.93 12.13 3.44
N ASP A 92 10.99 13.05 3.43
CA ASP A 92 9.59 12.76 3.12
C ASP A 92 9.39 12.74 1.60
N ASP A 93 9.39 11.55 1.00
CA ASP A 93 9.40 11.35 -0.44
C ASP A 93 8.02 11.15 -1.06
N ARG A 94 7.92 11.37 -2.37
CA ARG A 94 6.74 11.04 -3.18
C ARG A 94 7.15 10.23 -4.40
N ILE A 95 6.76 8.96 -4.43
CA ILE A 95 7.20 8.00 -5.44
C ILE A 95 5.99 7.43 -6.17
N PHE A 96 6.04 7.48 -7.50
CA PHE A 96 5.07 6.88 -8.40
C PHE A 96 5.82 6.00 -9.41
N ALA A 97 5.72 4.68 -9.27
CA ALA A 97 6.45 3.75 -10.14
C ALA A 97 5.82 3.66 -11.54
N GLY A 98 4.51 3.46 -11.62
CA GLY A 98 3.80 3.66 -12.87
C GLY A 98 3.31 2.41 -13.55
N LYS A 99 3.95 1.92 -14.58
CA LYS A 99 3.54 0.70 -15.29
C LYS A 99 4.68 -0.29 -15.36
N GLY A 100 4.41 -1.51 -15.04
CA GLY A 100 5.36 -2.61 -15.05
C GLY A 100 5.37 -3.27 -13.69
N ASP A 101 6.13 -4.33 -13.55
CA ASP A 101 6.30 -4.99 -12.25
C ASP A 101 7.50 -4.32 -11.56
N ASP A 102 7.22 -3.43 -10.62
CA ASP A 102 8.18 -2.50 -10.04
C ASP A 102 8.66 -2.94 -8.64
N LEU A 103 9.85 -2.52 -8.26
CA LEU A 103 10.39 -2.64 -6.91
C LEU A 103 10.63 -1.25 -6.35
N VAL A 104 9.88 -0.88 -5.31
CA VAL A 104 9.86 0.48 -4.75
C VAL A 104 10.14 0.45 -3.25
N ASP A 105 11.00 1.35 -2.81
CA ASP A 105 11.34 1.55 -1.39
C ASP A 105 11.30 3.06 -1.09
N GLY A 106 10.41 3.49 -0.18
CA GLY A 106 10.34 4.88 0.29
C GLY A 106 11.62 5.29 0.99
N GLY A 107 12.01 4.54 2.03
CA GLY A 107 13.25 4.75 2.77
C GLY A 107 13.04 5.25 4.19
N ASP A 108 13.76 6.28 4.58
CA ASP A 108 13.61 6.94 5.88
C ASP A 108 12.79 8.22 5.72
N GLY A 109 11.67 8.35 6.40
CA GLY A 109 10.83 9.55 6.35
C GLY A 109 9.35 9.21 6.34
N ASN A 110 8.48 10.21 6.13
CA ASN A 110 7.05 9.94 6.01
C ASN A 110 6.68 10.01 4.53
N ASP A 111 6.65 8.85 3.89
CA ASP A 111 6.62 8.74 2.45
C ASP A 111 5.22 8.54 1.88
N LEU A 112 5.04 8.96 0.64
CA LEU A 112 3.91 8.59 -0.20
C LEU A 112 4.41 7.75 -1.37
N VAL A 113 4.11 6.46 -1.34
CA VAL A 113 4.65 5.48 -2.30
C VAL A 113 3.53 4.77 -3.04
N SER A 114 3.61 4.68 -4.36
CA SER A 114 2.65 3.98 -5.21
C SER A 114 3.33 3.11 -6.26
N GLY A 115 2.94 1.82 -6.35
CA GLY A 115 3.32 0.92 -7.44
C GLY A 115 2.57 1.24 -8.73
N ASP A 116 1.31 1.65 -8.62
CA ASP A 116 0.38 2.01 -9.69
C ASP A 116 -0.12 0.80 -10.51
N ARG A 117 0.52 0.33 -11.52
CA ARG A 117 0.06 -0.79 -12.38
C ARG A 117 1.13 -1.83 -12.60
N GLY A 118 0.85 -3.05 -12.30
CA GLY A 118 1.73 -4.21 -12.44
C GLY A 118 1.63 -5.07 -11.20
N ASN A 119 2.48 -6.09 -11.10
CA ASN A 119 2.60 -6.83 -9.85
C ASN A 119 3.83 -6.29 -9.12
N ASP A 120 3.58 -5.34 -8.24
CA ASP A 120 4.61 -4.52 -7.64
C ASP A 120 5.07 -5.04 -6.28
N THR A 121 6.29 -4.70 -5.90
CA THR A 121 6.76 -4.81 -4.52
C THR A 121 7.02 -3.40 -4.00
N VAL A 122 6.21 -2.95 -3.04
CA VAL A 122 6.21 -1.56 -2.56
C VAL A 122 6.39 -1.53 -1.06
N LEU A 123 7.42 -0.84 -0.60
CA LEU A 123 7.74 -0.66 0.81
C LEU A 123 7.71 0.82 1.18
N GLY A 124 7.10 1.16 2.30
CA GLY A 124 7.17 2.51 2.90
C GLY A 124 8.54 2.76 3.47
N GLY A 125 8.96 1.96 4.45
CA GLY A 125 10.28 2.04 5.05
C GLY A 125 10.24 2.37 6.54
N SER A 126 10.90 3.42 6.96
CA SER A 126 10.88 3.90 8.35
C SER A 126 10.17 5.24 8.42
N GLY A 127 9.11 5.34 9.21
CA GLY A 127 8.34 6.58 9.37
C GLY A 127 6.86 6.33 9.36
N SER A 128 6.06 7.35 9.12
CA SER A 128 4.61 7.15 9.01
C SER A 128 4.19 7.33 7.55
N ASP A 129 4.10 6.20 6.87
CA ASP A 129 4.00 6.15 5.43
C ASP A 129 2.56 6.01 4.92
N THR A 130 2.35 6.40 3.67
CA THR A 130 1.15 6.07 2.91
C THR A 130 1.54 5.29 1.67
N VAL A 131 1.19 4.01 1.64
CA VAL A 131 1.66 3.05 0.64
C VAL A 131 0.49 2.46 -0.13
N TYR A 132 0.60 2.46 -1.45
CA TYR A 132 -0.38 1.91 -2.38
C TYR A 132 0.28 0.86 -3.29
N GLY A 133 -0.25 -0.36 -3.31
CA GLY A 133 0.11 -1.35 -4.34
C GLY A 133 -0.40 -0.91 -5.70
N GLY A 134 -1.73 -0.87 -5.88
CA GLY A 134 -2.33 -0.30 -7.08
C GLY A 134 -3.23 -1.26 -7.87
N GLN A 135 -2.86 -1.62 -9.07
CA GLN A 135 -3.53 -2.62 -9.91
C GLN A 135 -2.56 -3.76 -10.19
N GLY A 136 -2.91 -4.96 -9.84
CA GLY A 136 -2.11 -6.17 -9.95
C GLY A 136 -2.07 -6.95 -8.65
N ASN A 137 -1.32 -8.03 -8.63
CA ASN A 137 -1.12 -8.78 -7.40
C ASN A 137 0.15 -8.28 -6.73
N ASP A 138 0.00 -7.42 -5.74
CA ASP A 138 1.08 -6.65 -5.16
C ASP A 138 1.59 -7.25 -3.84
N ILE A 139 2.83 -6.94 -3.50
CA ILE A 139 3.40 -7.14 -2.18
C ILE A 139 3.66 -5.76 -1.60
N VAL A 140 2.90 -5.39 -0.54
CA VAL A 140 2.92 -4.04 0.01
C VAL A 140 3.27 -4.09 1.49
N GLY A 141 4.25 -3.31 1.91
CA GLY A 141 4.66 -3.18 3.30
C GLY A 141 4.70 -1.74 3.77
N GLY A 142 4.17 -1.45 4.97
CA GLY A 142 4.34 -0.16 5.64
C GLY A 142 5.77 0.01 6.13
N GLY A 143 6.20 -0.84 7.03
CA GLY A 143 7.55 -0.83 7.58
C GLY A 143 7.58 -0.55 9.09
N ASP A 144 8.47 0.32 9.53
CA ASP A 144 8.52 0.78 10.91
C ASP A 144 7.76 2.11 11.03
N GLY A 145 6.70 2.17 11.81
CA GLY A 145 5.97 3.43 12.07
C GLY A 145 4.46 3.24 12.13
N ASN A 146 3.70 4.33 12.02
CA ASN A 146 2.25 4.20 11.98
C ASN A 146 1.78 4.46 10.54
N ASP A 147 1.55 3.39 9.81
CA ASP A 147 1.39 3.45 8.37
C ASP A 147 -0.07 3.38 7.91
N THR A 148 -0.30 3.81 6.68
CA THR A 148 -1.56 3.61 5.98
C THR A 148 -1.28 2.84 4.69
N VAL A 149 -1.69 1.58 4.63
CA VAL A 149 -1.30 0.63 3.58
C VAL A 149 -2.52 0.11 2.84
N TYR A 150 -2.51 0.25 1.53
CA TYR A 150 -3.56 -0.21 0.62
C TYR A 150 -3.00 -1.20 -0.40
N GLY A 151 -3.61 -2.39 -0.49
CA GLY A 151 -3.29 -3.35 -1.57
C GLY A 151 -3.75 -2.82 -2.93
N GLY A 152 -5.05 -2.67 -3.10
CA GLY A 152 -5.60 -2.05 -4.29
C GLY A 152 -6.59 -2.90 -5.07
N LYS A 153 -6.22 -3.39 -6.22
CA LYS A 153 -7.04 -4.30 -7.02
C LYS A 153 -6.29 -5.59 -7.26
N GLU A 154 -7.08 -6.67 -7.46
CA GLU A 154 -6.63 -8.04 -7.60
C GLU A 154 -6.20 -8.60 -6.22
N ASN A 155 -5.34 -9.61 -6.14
CA ASN A 155 -5.08 -10.29 -4.86
C ASN A 155 -3.70 -9.91 -4.33
N ASP A 156 -3.69 -9.20 -3.23
CA ASP A 156 -2.51 -8.58 -2.67
C ASP A 156 -2.00 -9.28 -1.40
N THR A 157 -0.75 -9.08 -1.09
CA THR A 157 -0.15 -9.41 0.20
C THR A 157 0.28 -8.12 0.89
N VAL A 158 -0.43 -7.76 1.96
CA VAL A 158 -0.26 -6.48 2.66
C VAL A 158 0.23 -6.70 4.08
N ASN A 159 1.26 -5.98 4.48
CA ASN A 159 1.84 -6.03 5.82
C ASN A 159 2.00 -4.61 6.38
N GLY A 160 1.35 -4.31 7.51
CA GLY A 160 1.55 -3.04 8.23
C GLY A 160 2.97 -2.89 8.70
N GLY A 161 3.44 -3.82 9.53
CA GLY A 161 4.82 -3.85 10.01
C GLY A 161 4.95 -3.61 11.50
N GLY A 162 5.57 -2.54 11.91
CA GLY A 162 5.71 -2.19 13.32
C GLY A 162 5.15 -0.83 13.63
N GLY A 163 4.17 -0.77 14.53
CA GLY A 163 3.47 0.46 14.89
C GLY A 163 1.96 0.25 14.93
N ASN A 164 1.18 1.31 14.82
CA ASN A 164 -0.28 1.18 14.78
C ASN A 164 -0.77 1.53 13.39
N ASP A 165 -1.09 0.52 12.61
CA ASP A 165 -1.27 0.64 11.18
C ASP A 165 -2.75 0.66 10.75
N PHE A 166 -3.02 1.31 9.62
CA PHE A 166 -4.28 1.26 8.90
C PHE A 166 -4.08 0.43 7.63
N ILE A 167 -4.79 -0.70 7.53
CA ILE A 167 -4.56 -1.70 6.48
C ILE A 167 -5.86 -2.00 5.73
N SER A 168 -5.81 -1.94 4.41
CA SER A 168 -6.88 -2.38 3.52
C SER A 168 -6.33 -3.18 2.35
N GLY A 169 -6.92 -4.34 2.08
CA GLY A 169 -6.68 -5.08 0.83
C GLY A 169 -7.37 -4.44 -0.36
N ASP A 170 -8.47 -3.72 -0.11
CA ASP A 170 -9.38 -3.14 -1.08
C ASP A 170 -10.13 -4.18 -1.93
N ARG A 171 -9.78 -4.42 -3.18
CA ARG A 171 -10.48 -5.36 -4.05
C ARG A 171 -9.63 -6.57 -4.34
N GLY A 172 -10.07 -7.72 -3.95
CA GLY A 172 -9.37 -8.97 -4.17
C GLY A 172 -9.65 -9.95 -3.05
N ALA A 173 -8.97 -11.05 -3.07
CA ALA A 173 -8.87 -11.95 -1.93
C ALA A 173 -7.45 -11.81 -1.37
N ASP A 174 -7.33 -10.94 -0.40
CA ASP A 174 -6.06 -10.42 0.05
C ASP A 174 -5.54 -11.15 1.29
N VAL A 175 -4.24 -11.11 1.48
CA VAL A 175 -3.57 -11.60 2.69
C VAL A 175 -3.05 -10.40 3.46
N LEU A 176 -3.65 -10.16 4.65
CA LEU A 176 -3.38 -8.99 5.48
C LEU A 176 -2.67 -9.41 6.77
N THR A 177 -1.61 -8.72 7.10
CA THR A 177 -0.84 -8.88 8.33
C THR A 177 -0.73 -7.52 9.01
N GLY A 178 -1.14 -7.40 10.27
CA GLY A 178 -0.99 -6.18 11.07
C GLY A 178 0.46 -5.95 11.44
N GLY A 179 1.04 -6.95 12.09
CA GLY A 179 2.39 -6.89 12.61
C GLY A 179 2.41 -6.58 14.10
N ALA A 180 3.28 -5.68 14.51
CA ALA A 180 3.42 -5.34 15.91
C ALA A 180 2.74 -4.00 16.23
N GLY A 181 1.75 -4.02 17.12
CA GLY A 181 1.06 -2.82 17.56
C GLY A 181 -0.45 -2.98 17.66
N SER A 182 -1.16 -1.88 17.58
CA SER A 182 -2.63 -1.89 17.58
C SER A 182 -3.13 -1.50 16.20
N ASP A 183 -3.45 -2.50 15.39
CA ASP A 183 -3.71 -2.31 13.98
C ASP A 183 -5.21 -2.19 13.68
N THR A 184 -5.52 -1.55 12.56
CA THR A 184 -6.89 -1.36 12.12
C THR A 184 -7.05 -1.86 10.69
N PHE A 185 -7.84 -2.92 10.53
CA PHE A 185 -8.17 -3.49 9.24
C PHE A 185 -9.48 -2.89 8.71
N PHE A 186 -9.42 -2.31 7.52
CA PHE A 186 -10.56 -1.65 6.89
C PHE A 186 -11.23 -2.53 5.83
N PHE A 187 -12.55 -2.58 5.88
CA PHE A 187 -13.37 -3.24 4.87
C PHE A 187 -14.36 -2.25 4.27
N PHE A 188 -14.17 -1.96 2.99
CA PHE A 188 -15.06 -1.10 2.23
C PHE A 188 -16.16 -1.93 1.57
N SER A 189 -17.42 -1.62 1.83
CA SER A 189 -18.54 -2.26 1.14
C SER A 189 -19.01 -1.42 -0.04
N SER A 190 -18.45 -1.58 -1.20
CA SER A 190 -19.05 -1.02 -2.43
C SER A 190 -19.18 -2.15 -3.46
N GLY A 191 -20.40 -2.65 -3.63
CA GLY A 191 -20.78 -3.80 -4.45
C GLY A 191 -19.92 -4.04 -5.71
N GLY A 192 -19.18 -5.11 -5.70
CA GLY A 192 -18.25 -5.55 -6.75
C GLY A 192 -17.38 -6.67 -6.20
N ASP A 193 -16.54 -7.28 -6.99
CA ASP A 193 -15.67 -8.40 -6.61
C ASP A 193 -14.68 -8.02 -5.49
N TYR A 194 -15.20 -7.98 -4.26
CA TYR A 194 -14.39 -8.06 -3.06
C TYR A 194 -14.27 -9.54 -2.74
N GLY A 195 -13.10 -10.10 -2.84
CA GLY A 195 -12.79 -11.43 -2.39
C GLY A 195 -13.01 -11.58 -0.88
N VAL A 196 -12.58 -12.68 -0.32
CA VAL A 196 -12.54 -12.87 1.13
C VAL A 196 -11.11 -12.68 1.57
N ASP A 197 -10.85 -11.63 2.32
CA ASP A 197 -9.52 -11.36 2.82
C ASP A 197 -9.18 -12.26 4.01
N THR A 198 -7.91 -12.58 4.14
CA THR A 198 -7.37 -13.35 5.24
C THR A 198 -6.49 -12.46 6.11
N ILE A 199 -6.90 -12.24 7.36
CA ILE A 199 -6.05 -11.59 8.36
C ILE A 199 -5.25 -12.67 9.09
N THR A 200 -3.93 -12.56 9.05
CA THR A 200 -3.03 -13.64 9.49
C THR A 200 -2.67 -13.62 10.97
N ASP A 201 -2.76 -12.47 11.62
CA ASP A 201 -2.24 -12.23 12.98
C ASP A 201 -3.14 -11.41 13.90
N PHE A 202 -4.44 -11.29 13.60
CA PHE A 202 -5.39 -10.49 14.38
C PHE A 202 -5.28 -10.77 15.88
N ALA A 203 -4.94 -9.77 16.67
CA ALA A 203 -4.79 -9.81 18.12
C ALA A 203 -6.00 -9.16 18.83
N PRO A 204 -6.98 -9.96 19.34
CA PRO A 204 -8.11 -9.40 20.07
C PRO A 204 -7.67 -8.63 21.33
N GLY A 205 -8.13 -7.37 21.45
CA GLY A 205 -7.74 -6.48 22.54
C GLY A 205 -6.70 -5.42 22.15
N GLU A 206 -5.99 -5.64 21.07
CA GLU A 206 -5.05 -4.70 20.45
C GLU A 206 -5.64 -4.18 19.12
N ASP A 207 -6.06 -5.09 18.26
CA ASP A 207 -6.51 -4.77 16.91
C ASP A 207 -7.99 -4.47 16.78
N LYS A 208 -8.34 -3.80 15.68
CA LYS A 208 -9.68 -3.42 15.27
C LYS A 208 -10.01 -3.83 13.85
N ILE A 209 -11.29 -4.09 13.61
CA ILE A 209 -11.88 -4.21 12.28
C ILE A 209 -12.84 -3.03 12.10
N ARG A 210 -12.61 -2.19 11.10
CA ARG A 210 -13.49 -1.08 10.74
C ARG A 210 -14.25 -1.40 9.46
N LEU A 211 -15.57 -1.24 9.54
CA LEU A 211 -16.50 -1.53 8.46
C LEU A 211 -17.12 -0.23 7.96
N LYS A 212 -17.06 0.01 6.64
CA LYS A 212 -17.68 1.18 6.04
C LYS A 212 -19.20 1.08 6.15
N GLN A 213 -19.80 2.06 6.85
CA GLN A 213 -21.24 2.15 6.97
C GLN A 213 -21.92 2.31 5.62
N GLY A 214 -23.04 1.62 5.41
CA GLY A 214 -23.77 1.64 4.15
C GLY A 214 -23.47 0.42 3.27
N GLY A 215 -23.93 0.43 2.02
CA GLY A 215 -23.73 -0.68 1.11
C GLY A 215 -24.20 -2.01 1.69
N VAL A 216 -23.34 -3.03 1.72
CA VAL A 216 -23.66 -4.36 2.26
C VAL A 216 -23.87 -4.35 3.77
N PHE A 217 -23.23 -3.43 4.50
CA PHE A 217 -23.38 -3.28 5.96
C PHE A 217 -24.50 -2.30 6.38
N SER A 218 -25.39 -1.94 5.45
CA SER A 218 -26.50 -1.00 5.72
C SER A 218 -27.51 -1.49 6.79
N GLY A 219 -27.45 -2.76 7.16
CA GLY A 219 -28.25 -3.33 8.25
C GLY A 219 -27.69 -3.07 9.65
N LEU A 220 -26.45 -2.61 9.77
CA LEU A 220 -25.84 -2.17 11.02
C LEU A 220 -26.26 -0.72 11.33
N GLY A 221 -26.30 -0.35 12.61
CA GLY A 221 -26.67 1.00 13.06
C GLY A 221 -25.72 2.10 12.63
N SER A 222 -25.88 3.29 13.17
CA SER A 222 -24.96 4.42 12.93
C SER A 222 -23.69 4.35 13.79
N SER A 223 -23.70 3.49 14.80
CA SER A 223 -22.58 3.09 15.64
C SER A 223 -22.71 1.57 15.85
N PHE A 224 -21.57 0.88 15.98
CA PHE A 224 -21.58 -0.56 16.18
C PHE A 224 -21.99 -0.90 17.62
N GLU A 225 -23.11 -1.61 17.77
CA GLU A 225 -23.65 -1.97 19.08
C GLU A 225 -23.35 -3.45 19.42
N ALA A 226 -23.15 -3.75 20.69
CA ALA A 226 -22.88 -5.12 21.13
C ALA A 226 -23.97 -6.12 20.72
N SER A 227 -25.20 -5.64 20.53
CA SER A 227 -26.33 -6.45 20.04
C SER A 227 -26.23 -6.85 18.55
N GLU A 228 -25.36 -6.18 17.79
CA GLU A 228 -25.13 -6.43 16.36
C GLU A 228 -24.02 -7.45 16.11
N PHE A 229 -23.42 -7.98 17.16
CA PHE A 229 -22.39 -9.01 17.09
C PHE A 229 -22.81 -10.28 17.82
N VAL A 230 -22.52 -11.44 17.23
CA VAL A 230 -22.73 -12.74 17.84
C VAL A 230 -21.59 -13.69 17.51
N VAL A 231 -21.31 -14.60 18.44
CA VAL A 231 -20.37 -15.71 18.23
C VAL A 231 -21.19 -17.00 18.10
N VAL A 232 -21.02 -17.73 17.00
CA VAL A 232 -21.78 -18.95 16.70
C VAL A 232 -20.82 -20.02 16.18
N SER A 233 -20.50 -21.01 17.00
CA SER A 233 -19.66 -22.14 16.58
C SER A 233 -20.36 -23.01 15.55
N GLY A 234 -19.66 -23.29 14.44
CA GLY A 234 -20.20 -24.09 13.34
C GLY A 234 -21.33 -23.37 12.58
N PHE A 235 -21.22 -22.06 12.41
CA PHE A 235 -22.22 -21.27 11.69
C PHE A 235 -22.43 -21.78 10.27
N ASN A 236 -23.69 -21.97 9.88
CA ASN A 236 -24.06 -22.40 8.53
C ASN A 236 -24.62 -21.21 7.72
N ALA A 237 -23.81 -20.67 6.81
CA ALA A 237 -24.19 -19.55 5.96
C ALA A 237 -25.38 -19.85 5.03
N ALA A 238 -25.60 -21.12 4.66
CA ALA A 238 -26.76 -21.52 3.84
C ALA A 238 -28.07 -21.54 4.63
N THR A 239 -28.01 -21.69 5.96
CA THR A 239 -29.16 -21.70 6.85
C THR A 239 -28.91 -20.89 8.12
N PRO A 240 -28.77 -19.57 8.02
CA PRO A 240 -28.22 -18.74 9.10
C PRO A 240 -29.13 -18.57 10.31
N GLY A 241 -30.40 -18.82 10.17
CA GLY A 241 -31.41 -18.60 11.24
C GLY A 241 -31.70 -17.11 11.51
N THR A 242 -32.80 -16.84 12.21
CA THR A 242 -33.27 -15.47 12.50
C THR A 242 -32.46 -14.75 13.59
N ALA A 243 -31.85 -15.51 14.51
CA ALA A 243 -31.09 -14.94 15.62
C ALA A 243 -29.84 -14.17 15.18
N THR A 244 -29.33 -14.44 13.96
CA THR A 244 -28.14 -13.82 13.37
C THR A 244 -28.48 -12.76 12.33
N SER A 245 -29.75 -12.48 12.06
CA SER A 245 -30.20 -11.53 11.03
C SER A 245 -29.75 -10.09 11.34
N ASN A 246 -29.19 -9.41 10.35
CA ASN A 246 -28.58 -8.07 10.46
C ASN A 246 -27.50 -7.99 11.55
N LYS A 247 -26.63 -9.00 11.59
CA LYS A 247 -25.52 -9.05 12.56
C LYS A 247 -24.22 -9.47 11.91
N LEU A 248 -23.13 -9.03 12.50
CA LEU A 248 -21.83 -9.67 12.33
C LEU A 248 -21.82 -10.98 13.13
N VAL A 249 -21.34 -12.03 12.50
CA VAL A 249 -21.29 -13.38 13.07
C VAL A 249 -19.85 -13.87 12.97
N TYR A 250 -19.25 -14.17 14.11
CA TYR A 250 -17.94 -14.83 14.13
C TYR A 250 -18.12 -16.31 14.46
N ASP A 251 -17.55 -17.17 13.63
CA ASP A 251 -17.46 -18.62 13.91
C ASP A 251 -16.04 -18.97 14.38
N PRO A 252 -15.83 -19.19 15.68
CA PRO A 252 -14.51 -19.50 16.21
C PRO A 252 -13.98 -20.88 15.77
N THR A 253 -14.84 -21.75 15.23
CA THR A 253 -14.44 -23.07 14.74
C THR A 253 -13.66 -22.97 13.43
N SER A 254 -14.14 -22.12 12.53
CA SER A 254 -13.50 -21.85 11.24
C SER A 254 -12.62 -20.60 11.23
N GLY A 255 -12.81 -19.69 12.19
CA GLY A 255 -12.20 -18.37 12.18
C GLY A 255 -12.88 -17.36 11.26
N THR A 256 -14.02 -17.71 10.66
CA THR A 256 -14.66 -16.88 9.64
C THR A 256 -15.56 -15.82 10.26
N LEU A 257 -15.43 -14.60 9.77
CA LEU A 257 -16.32 -13.47 10.07
C LEU A 257 -17.33 -13.30 8.93
N PHE A 258 -18.61 -13.33 9.27
CA PHE A 258 -19.73 -13.16 8.35
C PHE A 258 -20.53 -11.91 8.70
N PHE A 259 -21.17 -11.32 7.69
CA PHE A 259 -22.30 -10.42 7.89
C PHE A 259 -23.56 -11.07 7.33
N ASN A 260 -24.56 -11.31 8.19
CA ASN A 260 -25.88 -11.83 7.80
C ASN A 260 -26.86 -10.67 7.60
N GLY A 261 -26.83 -10.06 6.45
CA GLY A 261 -27.65 -8.90 6.09
C GLY A 261 -28.97 -9.28 5.41
N THR A 262 -29.72 -8.27 5.00
CA THR A 262 -31.02 -8.42 4.31
C THR A 262 -30.91 -9.08 2.94
N SER A 263 -29.75 -8.99 2.30
CA SER A 263 -29.46 -9.57 0.97
C SER A 263 -28.84 -10.97 1.04
N GLY A 264 -28.67 -11.52 2.24
CA GLY A 264 -28.04 -12.83 2.48
C GLY A 264 -26.81 -12.75 3.36
N VAL A 265 -26.06 -13.84 3.41
CA VAL A 265 -24.83 -13.94 4.19
C VAL A 265 -23.64 -13.60 3.30
N LEU A 266 -22.84 -12.65 3.75
CA LEU A 266 -21.56 -12.27 3.15
C LEU A 266 -20.43 -12.75 4.06
N THR A 267 -19.40 -13.38 3.51
CA THR A 267 -18.14 -13.57 4.23
C THR A 267 -17.37 -12.24 4.20
N VAL A 268 -17.03 -11.74 5.37
CA VAL A 268 -16.31 -10.47 5.52
C VAL A 268 -14.81 -10.70 5.51
N ALA A 269 -14.34 -11.61 6.37
CA ALA A 269 -12.92 -11.93 6.48
C ALA A 269 -12.71 -13.34 7.03
N GLN A 270 -11.52 -13.88 6.79
CA GLN A 270 -11.00 -15.09 7.43
C GLN A 270 -9.96 -14.67 8.46
N LEU A 271 -10.17 -15.06 9.70
CA LEU A 271 -9.24 -14.85 10.82
C LEU A 271 -8.71 -16.21 11.27
N GLN A 272 -7.80 -16.23 12.24
CA GLN A 272 -7.37 -17.47 12.86
C GLN A 272 -8.53 -18.10 13.65
N PRO A 273 -8.69 -19.43 13.62
CA PRO A 273 -9.66 -20.12 14.45
C PRO A 273 -9.35 -19.97 15.96
N GLY A 274 -10.41 -19.97 16.77
CA GLY A 274 -10.28 -19.99 18.24
C GLY A 274 -10.05 -18.66 18.91
N LEU A 275 -10.06 -17.54 18.18
CA LEU A 275 -9.92 -16.20 18.77
C LEU A 275 -11.11 -15.85 19.66
N THR A 276 -10.84 -15.10 20.73
CA THR A 276 -11.89 -14.53 21.59
C THR A 276 -12.21 -13.12 21.14
N ILE A 277 -13.09 -13.00 20.15
CA ILE A 277 -13.52 -11.73 19.57
C ILE A 277 -14.79 -11.22 20.27
N THR A 278 -14.88 -9.94 20.49
CA THR A 278 -16.03 -9.23 21.08
C THR A 278 -16.47 -8.07 20.19
N SER A 279 -17.61 -7.46 20.50
CA SER A 279 -18.08 -6.26 19.81
C SER A 279 -17.09 -5.09 19.87
N ASN A 280 -16.22 -5.05 20.89
CA ASN A 280 -15.20 -4.00 21.05
C ASN A 280 -14.09 -4.05 19.99
N ASN A 281 -13.99 -5.16 19.25
CA ASN A 281 -13.03 -5.27 18.15
C ASN A 281 -13.55 -4.64 16.83
N PHE A 282 -14.78 -4.13 16.81
CA PHE A 282 -15.42 -3.60 15.61
C PHE A 282 -15.76 -2.12 15.75
N GLU A 283 -15.61 -1.40 14.66
CA GLU A 283 -16.01 0.00 14.53
C GLU A 283 -16.72 0.22 13.19
N LEU A 284 -17.64 1.22 13.13
CA LEU A 284 -18.23 1.71 11.89
C LEU A 284 -17.66 3.09 11.55
N PHE A 285 -17.53 3.40 10.25
CA PHE A 285 -17.05 4.71 9.79
C PHE A 285 -17.76 5.19 8.51
#